data_9a7ef66d73de148a09004b9e6049a4da
#
_entry.id   9a7ef66d73de148a09004b9e6049a4da
#
_cell.length_a   1.000
_cell.length_b   1.000
_cell.length_c   1.000
_cell.angle_alpha   90.00
_cell.angle_beta   90.00
_cell.angle_gamma   90.00
#
_symmetry.space_group_name_H-M   'P 1'
#
loop_
_entity.id
_entity.type
_entity.pdbx_description
1 polymer ?
#
loop_
_entity_poly.entity_id
_entity_poly.type
_entity_poly.pdbx_seq_one_letter_code
_entity_poly.pdbx_strand_id
1 'polypeptide(L)'
;MTPSAEPAHAWIVPGVLAVAERPGGGGRSHRVARRQDELAWWQQQGVRSIVSAMRSRHGLVEYAVAGFQVRWHPLKDVVQARAEIPRLADDAIELMNRGCGAVLVHCDRVSEWLAAIDATLRLRMGRAADVSAALAQAEADGLPVGTLARELVDVGGLPVAG
;
A
#
# COMPACT_ATOMS: atom_id res chain seq x y z
N MET A 1 13.55 -8.75 -26.19
CA MET A 1 13.59 -8.07 -24.86
C MET A 1 12.24 -8.26 -24.22
N THR A 2 12.16 -9.07 -23.19
CA THR A 2 10.95 -9.18 -22.38
C THR A 2 10.73 -7.85 -21.66
N PRO A 3 9.52 -7.28 -21.71
CA PRO A 3 9.23 -6.10 -20.92
C PRO A 3 9.53 -6.36 -19.44
N SER A 4 10.09 -5.39 -18.77
CA SER A 4 10.32 -5.49 -17.33
C SER A 4 9.00 -5.81 -16.63
N ALA A 5 8.99 -6.84 -15.79
CA ALA A 5 7.83 -7.18 -14.96
C ALA A 5 7.69 -6.24 -13.76
N GLU A 6 8.53 -5.23 -13.66
CA GLU A 6 8.54 -4.27 -12.56
C GLU A 6 7.29 -3.39 -12.60
N PRO A 7 6.39 -3.49 -11.60
CA PRO A 7 5.22 -2.62 -11.52
C PRO A 7 5.60 -1.20 -11.06
N ALA A 8 4.73 -0.24 -11.34
CA ALA A 8 4.83 1.08 -10.75
C ALA A 8 4.62 0.99 -9.24
N HIS A 9 5.61 1.44 -8.48
CA HIS A 9 5.60 1.31 -7.03
C HIS A 9 6.46 2.39 -6.36
N ALA A 10 6.31 2.51 -5.05
CA ALA A 10 7.18 3.32 -4.22
C ALA A 10 7.55 2.55 -2.94
N TRP A 11 8.83 2.60 -2.58
CA TRP A 11 9.28 2.04 -1.31
C TRP A 11 9.19 3.10 -0.22
N ILE A 12 8.32 2.89 0.76
CA ILE A 12 8.30 3.71 1.98
C ILE A 12 9.54 3.42 2.81
N VAL A 13 9.87 2.14 2.96
CA VAL A 13 11.11 1.66 3.57
C VAL A 13 11.77 0.72 2.55
N PRO A 14 12.89 1.10 1.95
CA PRO A 14 13.53 0.29 0.91
C PRO A 14 13.74 -1.17 1.34
N GLY A 15 13.25 -2.10 0.54
CA GLY A 15 13.36 -3.53 0.81
C GLY A 15 12.45 -4.06 1.93
N VAL A 16 11.61 -3.23 2.54
CA VAL A 16 10.80 -3.60 3.72
C VAL A 16 9.32 -3.32 3.53
N LEU A 17 8.96 -2.14 3.04
CA LEU A 17 7.55 -1.74 2.89
C LEU A 17 7.37 -0.93 1.62
N ALA A 18 6.49 -1.40 0.73
CA ALA A 18 6.17 -0.74 -0.53
C ALA A 18 4.66 -0.50 -0.68
N VAL A 19 4.33 0.50 -1.49
CA VAL A 19 2.97 0.76 -1.97
C VAL A 19 2.95 0.71 -3.49
N ALA A 20 1.85 0.22 -4.06
CA ALA A 20 1.69 0.09 -5.51
C ALA A 20 0.22 0.01 -5.91
N GLU A 21 -0.06 0.08 -7.21
CA GLU A 21 -1.34 -0.38 -7.74
C GLU A 21 -1.41 -1.91 -7.64
N ARG A 22 -2.61 -2.47 -7.80
CA ARG A 22 -2.77 -3.94 -7.69
C ARG A 22 -1.91 -4.69 -8.69
N PRO A 23 -1.35 -5.83 -8.32
CA PRO A 23 -0.66 -6.71 -9.26
C PRO A 23 -1.54 -7.06 -10.45
N GLY A 24 -1.01 -6.86 -11.65
CA GLY A 24 -1.73 -7.06 -12.90
C GLY A 24 -2.33 -5.79 -13.51
N GLY A 25 -2.25 -4.67 -12.82
CA GLY A 25 -2.78 -3.38 -13.25
C GLY A 25 -4.18 -3.08 -12.73
N GLY A 26 -4.49 -1.81 -12.58
CA GLY A 26 -5.75 -1.33 -12.02
C GLY A 26 -6.89 -1.29 -13.04
N GLY A 27 -8.12 -1.45 -12.55
CA GLY A 27 -9.34 -1.29 -13.33
C GLY A 27 -9.38 -2.16 -14.59
N ARG A 28 -9.71 -1.54 -15.72
CA ARG A 28 -9.80 -2.22 -17.02
C ARG A 28 -8.44 -2.62 -17.61
N SER A 29 -7.36 -2.11 -17.07
CA SER A 29 -6.00 -2.45 -17.50
C SER A 29 -5.51 -3.77 -16.94
N HIS A 30 -6.28 -4.39 -16.04
CA HIS A 30 -5.89 -5.64 -15.40
C HIS A 30 -5.73 -6.79 -16.39
N ARG A 31 -4.62 -7.52 -16.26
CA ARG A 31 -4.30 -8.72 -17.05
C ARG A 31 -3.78 -9.81 -16.12
N VAL A 32 -4.32 -11.02 -16.27
CA VAL A 32 -3.94 -12.18 -15.44
C VAL A 32 -2.48 -12.55 -15.64
N ALA A 33 -1.99 -12.58 -16.87
CA ALA A 33 -0.60 -12.89 -17.17
C ALA A 33 0.34 -11.85 -16.56
N ARG A 34 0.01 -10.57 -16.67
CA ARG A 34 0.76 -9.48 -16.03
C ARG A 34 0.77 -9.62 -14.52
N ARG A 35 -0.36 -10.02 -13.90
CA ARG A 35 -0.42 -10.26 -12.46
C ARG A 35 0.57 -11.33 -12.03
N GLN A 36 0.64 -12.45 -12.74
CA GLN A 36 1.57 -13.53 -12.44
C GLN A 36 3.03 -13.07 -12.52
N ASP A 37 3.36 -12.31 -13.54
CA ASP A 37 4.71 -11.76 -13.72
C ASP A 37 5.08 -10.75 -12.62
N GLU A 38 4.17 -9.87 -12.26
CA GLU A 38 4.39 -8.89 -11.20
C GLU A 38 4.48 -9.54 -9.82
N LEU A 39 3.67 -10.56 -9.51
CA LEU A 39 3.80 -11.31 -8.26
C LEU A 39 5.15 -12.00 -8.16
N ALA A 40 5.64 -12.59 -9.24
CA ALA A 40 6.98 -13.18 -9.28
C ALA A 40 8.07 -12.13 -9.05
N TRP A 41 7.91 -10.96 -9.65
CA TRP A 41 8.84 -9.84 -9.44
C TRP A 41 8.86 -9.40 -7.97
N TRP A 42 7.68 -9.26 -7.33
CA TRP A 42 7.59 -8.91 -5.92
C TRP A 42 8.26 -9.95 -5.02
N GLN A 43 8.11 -11.23 -5.34
CA GLN A 43 8.79 -12.31 -4.60
C GLN A 43 10.32 -12.17 -4.71
N GLN A 44 10.82 -11.82 -5.89
CA GLN A 44 12.26 -11.56 -6.11
C GLN A 44 12.75 -10.35 -5.30
N GLN A 45 11.89 -9.37 -5.06
CA GLN A 45 12.21 -8.22 -4.20
C GLN A 45 12.14 -8.55 -2.70
N GLY A 46 11.79 -9.77 -2.34
CA GLY A 46 11.69 -10.19 -0.94
C GLY A 46 10.33 -9.99 -0.30
N VAL A 47 9.32 -9.60 -1.06
CA VAL A 47 7.95 -9.47 -0.54
C VAL A 47 7.38 -10.84 -0.20
N ARG A 48 6.83 -10.95 1.01
CA ARG A 48 6.19 -12.18 1.52
C ARG A 48 4.76 -11.95 1.99
N SER A 49 4.35 -10.70 2.14
CA SER A 49 3.01 -10.33 2.60
C SER A 49 2.41 -9.27 1.69
N ILE A 50 1.12 -9.40 1.39
CA ILE A 50 0.35 -8.44 0.61
C ILE A 50 -0.83 -7.98 1.45
N VAL A 51 -0.97 -6.68 1.61
CA VAL A 51 -2.14 -6.04 2.20
C VAL A 51 -2.94 -5.39 1.09
N SER A 52 -4.13 -5.91 0.83
CA SER A 52 -5.02 -5.40 -0.22
C SER A 52 -6.01 -4.41 0.39
N ALA A 53 -6.04 -3.21 -0.17
CA ALA A 53 -7.02 -2.18 0.14
C ALA A 53 -8.15 -2.11 -0.90
N MET A 54 -8.26 -3.10 -1.75
CA MET A 54 -9.31 -3.15 -2.76
C MET A 54 -10.69 -3.31 -2.14
N ARG A 55 -11.67 -2.68 -2.77
CA ARG A 55 -13.07 -2.77 -2.36
C ARG A 55 -13.59 -4.21 -2.38
N SER A 56 -13.11 -5.02 -3.32
CA SER A 56 -13.51 -6.41 -3.50
C SER A 56 -12.41 -7.39 -3.10
N ARG A 57 -12.77 -8.66 -2.97
CA ARG A 57 -11.84 -9.74 -2.68
C ARG A 57 -10.99 -10.18 -3.88
N HIS A 58 -11.03 -9.44 -4.97
CA HIS A 58 -10.32 -9.81 -6.19
C HIS A 58 -8.81 -9.98 -5.92
N GLY A 59 -8.28 -11.10 -6.36
CA GLY A 59 -6.84 -11.40 -6.28
C GLY A 59 -6.39 -12.06 -4.98
N LEU A 60 -7.20 -12.05 -3.91
CA LEU A 60 -6.76 -12.57 -2.60
C LEU A 60 -6.38 -14.05 -2.66
N VAL A 61 -7.19 -14.87 -3.33
CA VAL A 61 -6.93 -16.31 -3.49
C VAL A 61 -5.64 -16.54 -4.28
N GLU A 62 -5.48 -15.80 -5.37
CA GLU A 62 -4.31 -15.91 -6.24
C GLU A 62 -3.02 -15.51 -5.52
N TYR A 63 -3.07 -14.49 -4.67
CA TYR A 63 -1.92 -14.11 -3.84
C TYR A 63 -1.57 -15.21 -2.84
N ALA A 64 -2.57 -15.79 -2.19
CA ALA A 64 -2.36 -16.88 -1.24
C ALA A 64 -1.79 -18.13 -1.94
N VAL A 65 -2.33 -18.48 -3.10
CA VAL A 65 -1.84 -19.61 -3.93
C VAL A 65 -0.38 -19.38 -4.35
N ALA A 66 -0.01 -18.14 -4.66
CA ALA A 66 1.37 -17.79 -5.00
C ALA A 66 2.32 -17.82 -3.79
N GLY A 67 1.82 -18.01 -2.59
CA GLY A 67 2.62 -18.17 -1.37
C GLY A 67 2.74 -16.93 -0.50
N PHE A 68 2.01 -15.86 -0.81
CA PHE A 68 2.01 -14.65 0.02
C PHE A 68 1.09 -14.83 1.24
N GLN A 69 1.47 -14.22 2.34
CA GLN A 69 0.57 -13.95 3.45
C GLN A 69 -0.32 -12.76 3.06
N VAL A 70 -1.64 -12.90 3.23
CA VAL A 70 -2.60 -11.91 2.71
C VAL A 70 -3.43 -11.31 3.84
N ARG A 71 -3.61 -9.99 3.78
CA ARG A 71 -4.56 -9.24 4.62
C ARG A 71 -5.45 -8.41 3.72
N TRP A 72 -6.71 -8.26 4.10
CA TRP A 72 -7.69 -7.49 3.33
C TRP A 72 -8.30 -6.40 4.20
N HIS A 73 -8.11 -5.15 3.77
CA HIS A 73 -8.66 -3.96 4.40
C HIS A 73 -9.41 -3.14 3.34
N PRO A 74 -10.66 -3.50 3.00
CA PRO A 74 -11.38 -2.86 1.89
C PRO A 74 -11.66 -1.39 2.18
N LEU A 75 -11.36 -0.53 1.22
CA LEU A 75 -11.74 0.87 1.24
C LEU A 75 -12.94 1.07 0.32
N LYS A 76 -14.09 1.38 0.89
CA LYS A 76 -15.37 1.44 0.17
C LYS A 76 -15.85 2.86 -0.09
N ASP A 77 -15.77 3.71 0.92
CA ASP A 77 -16.13 5.12 0.88
C ASP A 77 -15.31 5.90 1.90
N VAL A 78 -15.42 7.22 1.88
CA VAL A 78 -14.60 8.11 2.73
C VAL A 78 -14.84 7.85 4.22
N VAL A 79 -16.09 7.65 4.62
CA VAL A 79 -16.43 7.44 6.04
C VAL A 79 -15.84 6.13 6.55
N GLN A 80 -16.02 5.07 5.79
CA GLN A 80 -15.49 3.75 6.13
C GLN A 80 -13.95 3.74 6.11
N ALA A 81 -13.35 4.42 5.13
CA ALA A 81 -11.90 4.49 4.99
C ALA A 81 -11.21 5.17 6.17
N ARG A 82 -11.83 6.18 6.75
CA ARG A 82 -11.30 6.83 7.96
C ARG A 82 -11.10 5.87 9.12
N ALA A 83 -11.96 4.87 9.23
CA ALA A 83 -11.83 3.82 10.25
C ALA A 83 -10.90 2.70 9.80
N GLU A 84 -10.86 2.40 8.51
CA GLU A 84 -10.12 1.25 7.97
C GLU A 84 -8.63 1.54 7.73
N ILE A 85 -8.26 2.74 7.31
CA ILE A 85 -6.86 3.09 7.05
C ILE A 85 -5.98 2.92 8.30
N PRO A 86 -6.38 3.34 9.51
CA PRO A 86 -5.61 3.05 10.71
C PRO A 86 -5.38 1.56 10.96
N ARG A 87 -6.41 0.74 10.74
CA ARG A 87 -6.31 -0.72 10.91
C ARG A 87 -5.38 -1.35 9.88
N LEU A 88 -5.48 -0.88 8.65
CA LEU A 88 -4.59 -1.30 7.57
C LEU A 88 -3.13 -0.97 7.93
N ALA A 89 -2.88 0.24 8.39
CA ALA A 89 -1.54 0.68 8.77
C ALA A 89 -0.99 -0.15 9.93
N ASP A 90 -1.79 -0.41 10.95
CA ASP A 90 -1.38 -1.24 12.08
C ASP A 90 -1.03 -2.67 11.63
N ASP A 91 -1.83 -3.24 10.75
CA ASP A 91 -1.63 -4.59 10.25
C ASP A 91 -0.37 -4.69 9.36
N ALA A 92 -0.16 -3.71 8.49
CA ALA A 92 1.04 -3.64 7.65
C ALA A 92 2.32 -3.52 8.51
N ILE A 93 2.28 -2.68 9.53
CA ILE A 93 3.41 -2.50 10.46
C ILE A 93 3.65 -3.78 11.28
N GLU A 94 2.59 -4.45 11.73
CA GLU A 94 2.72 -5.73 12.42
C GLU A 94 3.40 -6.78 11.53
N LEU A 95 2.97 -6.91 10.28
CA LEU A 95 3.57 -7.83 9.32
C LEU A 95 5.04 -7.50 9.08
N MET A 96 5.36 -6.22 8.93
CA MET A 96 6.74 -5.74 8.77
C MET A 96 7.60 -6.12 9.99
N ASN A 97 7.06 -5.93 11.20
CA ASN A 97 7.79 -6.19 12.44
C ASN A 97 7.99 -7.67 12.72
N ARG A 98 7.21 -8.55 12.12
CA ARG A 98 7.45 -10.01 12.21
C ARG A 98 8.74 -10.44 11.55
N GLY A 99 9.29 -9.64 10.65
CA GLY A 99 10.57 -9.91 9.99
C GLY A 99 10.57 -11.08 9.01
N CYS A 100 9.39 -11.49 8.54
CA CYS A 100 9.26 -12.63 7.62
C CYS A 100 9.49 -12.25 6.15
N GLY A 101 9.79 -11.01 5.85
CA GLY A 101 9.98 -10.47 4.52
C GLY A 101 9.32 -9.12 4.34
N ALA A 102 9.47 -8.53 3.16
CA ALA A 102 8.86 -7.25 2.85
C ALA A 102 7.35 -7.33 2.71
N VAL A 103 6.69 -6.20 2.91
CA VAL A 103 5.24 -6.04 2.82
C VAL A 103 4.90 -5.13 1.64
N LEU A 104 3.95 -5.55 0.83
CA LEU A 104 3.34 -4.74 -0.23
C LEU A 104 1.94 -4.33 0.21
N VAL A 105 1.64 -3.04 0.16
CA VAL A 105 0.28 -2.51 0.33
C VAL A 105 -0.19 -1.97 -1.02
N HIS A 106 -1.37 -2.37 -1.47
CA HIS A 106 -1.88 -1.89 -2.75
C HIS A 106 -3.35 -1.46 -2.70
N CYS A 107 -3.68 -0.52 -3.57
CA CYS A 107 -5.05 -0.19 -3.97
C CYS A 107 -5.31 -0.74 -5.39
N ASP A 108 -6.53 -0.51 -5.91
CA ASP A 108 -6.84 -0.87 -7.30
C ASP A 108 -5.94 -0.12 -8.28
N ARG A 109 -5.71 1.18 -8.02
CA ARG A 109 -4.89 2.08 -8.84
C ARG A 109 -4.02 2.95 -7.97
N VAL A 110 -3.04 3.58 -8.60
CA VAL A 110 -2.36 4.74 -8.02
C VAL A 110 -3.39 5.87 -7.88
N SER A 111 -3.68 6.27 -6.66
CA SER A 111 -4.80 7.15 -6.34
C SER A 111 -4.53 7.93 -5.05
N GLU A 112 -5.39 8.89 -4.73
CA GLU A 112 -5.32 9.61 -3.45
C GLU A 112 -5.51 8.69 -2.24
N TRP A 113 -6.22 7.57 -2.40
CA TRP A 113 -6.33 6.53 -1.37
C TRP A 113 -4.95 5.96 -1.03
N LEU A 114 -4.17 5.65 -2.06
CA LEU A 114 -2.82 5.13 -1.89
C LEU A 114 -1.90 6.18 -1.27
N ALA A 115 -2.05 7.45 -1.66
CA ALA A 115 -1.30 8.55 -1.06
C ALA A 115 -1.62 8.71 0.43
N ALA A 116 -2.88 8.59 0.82
CA ALA A 116 -3.29 8.64 2.22
C ALA A 116 -2.71 7.47 3.03
N ILE A 117 -2.68 6.28 2.46
CA ILE A 117 -2.07 5.10 3.09
C ILE A 117 -0.57 5.31 3.27
N ASP A 118 0.12 5.75 2.21
CA ASP A 118 1.57 6.05 2.26
C ASP A 118 1.88 7.05 3.38
N ALA A 119 1.18 8.18 3.39
CA ALA A 119 1.39 9.22 4.40
C ALA A 119 1.09 8.72 5.81
N THR A 120 0.01 7.95 6.00
CA THR A 120 -0.34 7.37 7.30
C THR A 120 0.74 6.42 7.79
N LEU A 121 1.26 5.57 6.93
CA LEU A 121 2.34 4.65 7.29
C LEU A 121 3.61 5.40 7.70
N ARG A 122 3.98 6.46 6.96
CA ARG A 122 5.14 7.29 7.31
C ARG A 122 4.98 7.95 8.67
N LEU A 123 3.80 8.48 8.97
CA LEU A 123 3.52 9.09 10.27
C LEU A 123 3.60 8.06 11.40
N ARG A 124 2.95 6.91 11.22
CA ARG A 124 2.93 5.83 12.21
C ARG A 124 4.32 5.29 12.53
N MET A 125 5.21 5.28 11.55
CA MET A 125 6.59 4.80 11.72
C MET A 125 7.57 5.90 12.14
N GLY A 126 7.10 7.12 12.35
CA GLY A 126 7.98 8.25 12.71
C GLY A 126 8.90 8.72 11.60
N ARG A 127 8.55 8.44 10.33
CA ARG A 127 9.34 8.83 9.16
C ARG A 127 8.96 10.19 8.58
N ALA A 128 7.94 10.81 9.12
CA ALA A 128 7.52 12.17 8.80
C ALA A 128 7.14 12.88 10.10
N ALA A 129 7.48 14.15 10.20
CA ALA A 129 7.26 14.92 11.42
C ALA A 129 5.77 15.29 11.59
N ASP A 130 5.06 15.51 10.48
CA ASP A 130 3.66 15.94 10.46
C ASP A 130 2.97 15.51 9.17
N VAL A 131 1.67 15.78 9.07
CA VAL A 131 0.85 15.43 7.92
C VAL A 131 1.38 16.07 6.64
N SER A 132 1.76 17.35 6.69
CA SER A 132 2.28 18.07 5.52
C SER A 132 3.55 17.41 4.98
N ALA A 133 4.48 17.05 5.85
CA ALA A 133 5.72 16.36 5.47
C ALA A 133 5.44 14.97 4.89
N ALA A 134 4.52 14.22 5.50
CA ALA A 134 4.14 12.89 5.04
C ALA A 134 3.52 12.93 3.64
N LEU A 135 2.61 13.87 3.39
CA LEU A 135 1.98 14.05 2.08
C LEU A 135 2.97 14.52 1.02
N ALA A 136 3.91 15.39 1.39
CA ALA A 136 4.96 15.82 0.49
C ALA A 136 5.85 14.64 0.05
N GLN A 137 6.14 13.72 0.95
CA GLN A 137 6.89 12.50 0.61
C GLN A 137 6.10 11.56 -0.30
N ALA A 138 4.79 11.39 -0.04
CA ALA A 138 3.91 10.62 -0.90
C ALA A 138 3.86 11.22 -2.32
N GLU A 139 3.77 12.54 -2.44
CA GLU A 139 3.80 13.23 -3.72
C GLU A 139 5.14 13.05 -4.43
N ALA A 140 6.25 13.11 -3.71
CA ALA A 140 7.58 12.86 -4.25
C ALA A 140 7.74 11.42 -4.76
N ASP A 141 7.00 10.47 -4.18
CA ASP A 141 6.92 9.08 -4.65
C ASP A 141 6.06 8.91 -5.91
N GLY A 142 5.46 9.99 -6.41
CA GLY A 142 4.62 9.97 -7.61
C GLY A 142 3.14 9.73 -7.33
N LEU A 143 2.71 9.78 -6.07
CA LEU A 143 1.31 9.56 -5.71
C LEU A 143 0.53 10.89 -5.77
N PRO A 144 -0.74 10.87 -6.25
CA PRO A 144 -1.55 12.07 -6.32
C PRO A 144 -1.99 12.50 -4.92
N VAL A 145 -1.72 13.75 -4.58
CA VAL A 145 -2.09 14.34 -3.29
C VAL A 145 -3.04 15.51 -3.52
N GLY A 146 -4.28 15.32 -3.12
CA GLY A 146 -5.33 16.34 -3.20
C GLY A 146 -6.12 16.43 -1.90
N THR A 147 -7.31 17.00 -1.97
CA THR A 147 -8.18 17.18 -0.80
C THR A 147 -8.54 15.86 -0.12
N LEU A 148 -8.84 14.83 -0.92
CA LEU A 148 -9.21 13.51 -0.40
C LEU A 148 -8.08 12.88 0.41
N ALA A 149 -6.86 12.90 -0.12
CA ALA A 149 -5.70 12.37 0.60
C ALA A 149 -5.50 13.08 1.93
N ARG A 150 -5.63 14.42 1.95
CA ARG A 150 -5.49 15.22 3.18
C ARG A 150 -6.54 14.88 4.22
N GLU A 151 -7.79 14.63 3.78
CA GLU A 151 -8.88 14.25 4.67
C GLU A 151 -8.74 12.85 5.25
N LEU A 152 -8.10 11.94 4.53
CA LEU A 152 -7.99 10.53 4.88
C LEU A 152 -6.76 10.19 5.72
N VAL A 153 -5.73 11.05 5.74
CA VAL A 153 -4.52 10.76 6.51
C VAL A 153 -4.87 10.62 7.99
N ASP A 154 -4.51 9.46 8.56
CA ASP A 154 -4.72 9.22 9.97
C ASP A 154 -3.57 9.82 10.79
N VAL A 155 -3.94 10.71 11.70
CA VAL A 155 -3.03 11.35 12.66
C VAL A 155 -3.04 10.65 14.02
N GLY A 156 -3.81 9.57 14.16
CA GLY A 156 -3.86 8.81 15.40
C GLY A 156 -2.49 8.21 15.73
N GLY A 157 -2.08 8.38 16.97
CA GLY A 157 -0.78 7.92 17.43
C GLY A 157 0.36 8.94 17.31
N LEU A 158 0.11 10.10 16.70
CA LEU A 158 1.06 11.21 16.85
C LEU A 158 0.95 11.79 18.26
N PRO A 159 2.09 12.16 18.88
CA PRO A 159 2.02 12.86 20.16
C PRO A 159 1.20 14.14 19.97
N VAL A 160 0.18 14.31 20.80
CA VAL A 160 -0.59 15.55 20.83
C VAL A 160 0.40 16.63 21.28
N ALA A 161 0.60 17.64 20.42
CA ALA A 161 1.38 18.82 20.81
C ALA A 161 0.66 19.47 21.99
N GLY A 162 1.24 19.32 23.16
CA GLY A 162 0.77 19.97 24.39
C GLY A 162 1.18 21.42 24.41
#